data_c01424c558fff60fefc8c47d0b77f962
#
_entry.id   c01424c558fff60fefc8c47d0b77f962
#
_cell.length_a   1.000
_cell.length_b   1.000
_cell.length_c   1.000
_cell.angle_alpha   90.00
_cell.angle_beta   90.00
_cell.angle_gamma   90.00
#
_symmetry.space_group_name_H-M   'P 1'
#
loop_
_entity.id
_entity.type
_entity.pdbx_description
1 polymer ?
#
loop_
_entity_poly.entity_id
_entity_poly.type
_entity_poly.pdbx_seq_one_letter_code
_entity_poly.pdbx_strand_id
1 'polypeptide(L)'
;LIWHLVQQSNLMSNKNFDTLIIGSGLAGFTLALHLAHTKKICIVTKQSVDAGASSWAQGGIAAALSTNDSPSKHVQDTLIAGAGLCDEAITQYIAENAPRAIHWLIDQGVHFTSDHSNETGYHLTKEGGHSMRRIIHSGDATGKAVQQVLIEKIRSHPNICVLEHHIAIDLITSDKLISHAASSHKQCFGAYVLDKQKDKVYTFTAQNTVLATGGASKVYLYTT
;
A
#
# COMPACT_ATOMS: atom_id res chain seq x y z
N LEU A 1 19.72 -25.00 -0.80
CA LEU A 1 18.80 -25.04 -1.95
C LEU A 1 18.66 -23.65 -2.60
N ILE A 2 18.42 -22.59 -1.84
CA ILE A 2 18.32 -21.20 -2.34
C ILE A 2 19.63 -20.75 -3.01
N TRP A 3 20.77 -21.10 -2.44
CA TRP A 3 22.10 -20.75 -2.97
C TRP A 3 22.39 -21.37 -4.34
N HIS A 4 21.91 -22.57 -4.60
CA HIS A 4 22.06 -23.26 -5.90
C HIS A 4 21.19 -22.63 -6.99
N LEU A 5 19.99 -22.13 -6.63
CA LEU A 5 19.10 -21.41 -7.56
C LEU A 5 19.66 -20.05 -7.94
N VAL A 6 20.36 -19.38 -7.02
CA VAL A 6 21.02 -18.08 -7.26
C VAL A 6 22.20 -18.20 -8.24
N GLN A 7 22.97 -19.30 -8.20
CA GLN A 7 24.09 -19.49 -9.15
C GLN A 7 23.63 -19.74 -10.60
N GLN A 8 22.44 -20.33 -10.79
CA GLN A 8 21.88 -20.51 -12.13
C GLN A 8 21.21 -19.23 -12.69
N SER A 9 20.90 -18.25 -11.84
CA SER A 9 20.26 -16.98 -12.24
C SER A 9 21.22 -15.95 -12.87
N ASN A 10 22.52 -16.19 -12.83
CA ASN A 10 23.55 -15.24 -13.32
C ASN A 10 23.57 -15.00 -14.83
N LEU A 11 22.63 -15.57 -15.59
CA LEU A 11 22.52 -15.42 -17.03
C LEU A 11 21.28 -14.63 -17.51
N MET A 12 20.47 -14.07 -16.59
CA MET A 12 19.27 -13.33 -17.00
C MET A 12 19.24 -11.92 -16.38
N SER A 13 19.24 -10.94 -17.24
CA SER A 13 19.09 -9.49 -17.09
C SER A 13 18.75 -9.01 -15.68
N ASN A 14 19.73 -8.45 -14.98
CA ASN A 14 19.52 -7.61 -13.80
C ASN A 14 18.51 -6.51 -14.17
N LYS A 15 17.36 -6.52 -13.55
CA LYS A 15 16.37 -5.46 -13.71
C LYS A 15 16.63 -4.40 -12.64
N ASN A 16 17.09 -3.24 -13.07
CA ASN A 16 17.42 -2.12 -12.20
C ASN A 16 16.28 -1.12 -12.17
N PHE A 17 15.84 -0.77 -10.97
CA PHE A 17 14.82 0.23 -10.72
C PHE A 17 15.32 1.23 -9.67
N ASP A 18 14.74 2.42 -9.65
CA ASP A 18 14.98 3.35 -8.54
C ASP A 18 14.28 2.87 -7.28
N THR A 19 13.08 2.32 -7.42
CA THR A 19 12.32 1.78 -6.30
C THR A 19 11.62 0.47 -6.66
N LEU A 20 11.83 -0.55 -5.83
CA LEU A 20 11.11 -1.82 -5.85
C LEU A 20 10.05 -1.80 -4.75
N ILE A 21 8.79 -1.97 -5.10
CA ILE A 21 7.66 -2.02 -4.16
C ILE A 21 7.12 -3.45 -4.14
N ILE A 22 7.12 -4.08 -2.97
CA ILE A 22 6.60 -5.42 -2.77
C ILE A 22 5.19 -5.32 -2.18
N GLY A 23 4.19 -5.55 -3.02
CA GLY A 23 2.77 -5.47 -2.69
C GLY A 23 1.99 -4.46 -3.52
N SER A 24 0.80 -4.86 -3.96
CA SER A 24 -0.12 -4.10 -4.83
C SER A 24 -1.36 -3.58 -4.08
N GLY A 25 -1.24 -3.29 -2.79
CA GLY A 25 -2.27 -2.62 -2.01
C GLY A 25 -2.24 -1.10 -2.18
N LEU A 26 -3.18 -0.39 -1.57
CA LEU A 26 -3.29 1.07 -1.66
C LEU A 26 -1.99 1.78 -1.25
N ALA A 27 -1.28 1.30 -0.24
CA ALA A 27 -0.01 1.86 0.19
C ALA A 27 1.06 1.81 -0.92
N GLY A 28 1.19 0.65 -1.59
CA GLY A 28 2.14 0.48 -2.70
C GLY A 28 1.78 1.35 -3.90
N PHE A 29 0.50 1.43 -4.27
CA PHE A 29 0.04 2.25 -5.38
C PHE A 29 0.21 3.74 -5.13
N THR A 30 -0.19 4.21 -3.94
CA THR A 30 -0.04 5.61 -3.56
C THR A 30 1.42 6.03 -3.63
N LEU A 31 2.31 5.24 -3.04
CA LEU A 31 3.74 5.52 -3.10
C LEU A 31 4.28 5.52 -4.53
N ALA A 32 3.90 4.53 -5.35
CA ALA A 32 4.35 4.45 -6.73
C ALA A 32 3.95 5.70 -7.53
N LEU A 33 2.69 6.14 -7.42
CA LEU A 33 2.20 7.33 -8.12
C LEU A 33 2.90 8.62 -7.66
N HIS A 34 3.21 8.75 -6.38
CA HIS A 34 3.97 9.90 -5.88
C HIS A 34 5.42 9.95 -6.38
N LEU A 35 6.07 8.78 -6.54
CA LEU A 35 7.48 8.71 -6.94
C LEU A 35 7.67 8.69 -8.46
N ALA A 36 6.69 8.21 -9.22
CA ALA A 36 6.85 7.91 -10.64
C ALA A 36 7.12 9.13 -11.53
N HIS A 37 6.87 10.35 -11.06
CA HIS A 37 7.21 11.56 -11.78
C HIS A 37 8.72 11.69 -12.07
N THR A 38 9.57 11.13 -11.21
CA THR A 38 11.03 11.25 -11.30
C THR A 38 11.76 9.92 -11.18
N LYS A 39 11.07 8.82 -10.86
CA LYS A 39 11.67 7.53 -10.53
C LYS A 39 11.09 6.41 -11.38
N LYS A 40 11.92 5.42 -11.69
CA LYS A 40 11.50 4.16 -12.31
C LYS A 40 11.08 3.18 -11.21
N ILE A 41 9.82 2.79 -11.21
CA ILE A 41 9.20 1.98 -10.17
C ILE A 41 8.90 0.58 -10.69
N CYS A 42 9.18 -0.42 -9.88
CA CYS A 42 8.67 -1.78 -10.08
C CYS A 42 7.76 -2.17 -8.92
N ILE A 43 6.55 -2.59 -9.23
CA ILE A 43 5.62 -3.19 -8.26
C ILE A 43 5.59 -4.68 -8.50
N VAL A 44 5.84 -5.46 -7.46
CA VAL A 44 5.77 -6.93 -7.48
C VAL A 44 4.57 -7.38 -6.69
N THR A 45 3.70 -8.20 -7.28
CA THR A 45 2.53 -8.77 -6.61
C THR A 45 2.39 -10.27 -6.86
N LYS A 46 2.07 -11.01 -5.81
CA LYS A 46 2.01 -12.49 -5.82
C LYS A 46 0.85 -13.08 -6.62
N GLN A 47 -0.17 -12.26 -6.90
CA GLN A 47 -1.37 -12.60 -7.69
C GLN A 47 -1.64 -11.49 -8.69
N SER A 48 -2.87 -11.41 -9.22
CA SER A 48 -3.33 -10.25 -9.99
C SER A 48 -3.26 -8.98 -9.14
N VAL A 49 -3.13 -7.86 -9.80
CA VAL A 49 -2.92 -6.55 -9.17
C VAL A 49 -4.06 -6.13 -8.22
N ASP A 50 -5.26 -6.62 -8.47
CA ASP A 50 -6.51 -6.36 -7.76
C ASP A 50 -6.84 -7.36 -6.65
N ALA A 51 -6.02 -8.41 -6.49
CA ALA A 51 -6.28 -9.49 -5.51
C ALA A 51 -6.00 -9.12 -4.04
N GLY A 52 -5.60 -7.89 -3.77
CA GLY A 52 -5.27 -7.42 -2.42
C GLY A 52 -6.49 -7.18 -1.52
N ALA A 53 -6.27 -7.14 -0.20
CA ALA A 53 -7.32 -6.90 0.79
C ALA A 53 -8.07 -5.57 0.56
N SER A 54 -7.43 -4.57 -0.03
CA SER A 54 -8.04 -3.28 -0.34
C SER A 54 -9.26 -3.38 -1.25
N SER A 55 -9.30 -4.35 -2.19
CA SER A 55 -10.46 -4.58 -3.07
C SER A 55 -11.70 -5.06 -2.34
N TRP A 56 -11.53 -5.64 -1.16
CA TRP A 56 -12.61 -6.24 -0.38
C TRP A 56 -13.15 -5.31 0.71
N ALA A 57 -12.55 -4.12 0.88
CA ALA A 57 -13.01 -3.13 1.84
C ALA A 57 -14.37 -2.56 1.40
N GLN A 58 -15.43 -2.90 2.14
CA GLN A 58 -16.82 -2.49 1.86
C GLN A 58 -17.16 -1.13 2.46
N GLY A 59 -16.67 -0.86 3.67
CA GLY A 59 -16.91 0.39 4.37
C GLY A 59 -16.31 1.60 3.64
N GLY A 60 -16.27 2.72 4.33
CA GLY A 60 -15.67 3.94 3.79
C GLY A 60 -14.31 4.24 4.40
N ILE A 61 -13.91 5.47 4.25
CA ILE A 61 -12.67 6.02 4.80
C ILE A 61 -13.03 7.10 5.81
N ALA A 62 -12.48 6.99 7.03
CA ALA A 62 -12.73 7.98 8.07
C ALA A 62 -11.86 9.22 7.87
N ALA A 63 -12.49 10.40 7.74
CA ALA A 63 -11.81 11.68 7.68
C ALA A 63 -12.71 12.80 8.21
N ALA A 64 -12.18 13.68 9.04
CA ALA A 64 -12.89 14.85 9.53
C ALA A 64 -12.96 15.93 8.43
N LEU A 65 -13.98 15.84 7.58
CA LEU A 65 -14.19 16.73 6.43
C LEU A 65 -15.19 17.86 6.72
N SER A 66 -16.11 17.66 7.65
CA SER A 66 -17.15 18.63 8.00
C SER A 66 -16.65 19.64 9.03
N THR A 67 -17.15 20.88 8.98
CA THR A 67 -16.86 21.95 9.95
C THR A 67 -17.31 21.60 11.37
N ASN A 68 -18.29 20.71 11.52
CA ASN A 68 -18.79 20.22 12.80
C ASN A 68 -17.91 19.12 13.41
N ASP A 69 -16.95 18.58 12.66
CA ASP A 69 -16.01 17.57 13.11
C ASP A 69 -14.57 18.14 13.24
N SER A 70 -13.67 17.36 13.82
CA SER A 70 -12.26 17.73 13.91
C SER A 70 -11.36 16.50 14.01
N PRO A 71 -10.09 16.61 13.59
CA PRO A 71 -9.11 15.55 13.81
C PRO A 71 -9.02 15.13 15.28
N SER A 72 -9.10 16.06 16.23
CA SER A 72 -9.05 15.76 17.67
C SER A 72 -10.22 14.89 18.14
N LYS A 73 -11.45 15.12 17.64
CA LYS A 73 -12.59 14.23 17.92
C LYS A 73 -12.36 12.84 17.32
N HIS A 74 -11.78 12.77 16.13
CA HIS A 74 -11.45 11.50 15.48
C HIS A 74 -10.39 10.73 16.28
N VAL A 75 -9.35 11.40 16.75
CA VAL A 75 -8.34 10.81 17.64
C VAL A 75 -8.99 10.22 18.89
N GLN A 76 -9.83 11.01 19.58
CA GLN A 76 -10.49 10.56 20.80
C GLN A 76 -11.33 9.30 20.58
N ASP A 77 -12.16 9.29 19.53
CA ASP A 77 -12.96 8.12 19.17
C ASP A 77 -12.08 6.89 18.90
N THR A 78 -10.96 7.08 18.20
CA THR A 78 -10.02 6.00 17.87
C THR A 78 -9.33 5.43 19.11
N LEU A 79 -8.89 6.29 20.05
CA LEU A 79 -8.26 5.87 21.30
C LEU A 79 -9.24 5.09 22.19
N ILE A 80 -10.49 5.53 22.26
CA ILE A 80 -11.55 4.83 23.01
C ILE A 80 -11.81 3.45 22.39
N ALA A 81 -12.01 3.39 21.06
CA ALA A 81 -12.27 2.13 20.37
C ALA A 81 -11.08 1.16 20.44
N GLY A 82 -9.88 1.70 20.43
CA GLY A 82 -8.64 0.92 20.46
C GLY A 82 -8.28 0.37 21.86
N ALA A 83 -9.00 0.79 22.91
CA ALA A 83 -8.90 0.24 24.27
C ALA A 83 -7.45 0.10 24.79
N GLY A 84 -6.61 1.09 24.54
CA GLY A 84 -5.21 1.13 24.97
C GLY A 84 -4.19 0.48 24.01
N LEU A 85 -4.63 0.00 22.85
CA LEU A 85 -3.74 -0.59 21.83
C LEU A 85 -3.19 0.44 20.83
N CYS A 86 -3.72 1.68 20.84
CA CYS A 86 -3.30 2.73 19.91
C CYS A 86 -2.04 3.46 20.41
N ASP A 87 -1.15 3.78 19.47
CA ASP A 87 -0.15 4.83 19.66
C ASP A 87 -0.84 6.18 19.40
N GLU A 88 -0.88 7.05 20.40
CA GLU A 88 -1.59 8.31 20.35
C GLU A 88 -0.98 9.27 19.31
N ALA A 89 0.35 9.37 19.25
CA ALA A 89 1.04 10.26 18.32
C ALA A 89 0.78 9.83 16.86
N ILE A 90 0.81 8.54 16.56
CA ILE A 90 0.50 8.00 15.24
C ILE A 90 -0.98 8.18 14.91
N THR A 91 -1.88 7.96 15.88
CA THR A 91 -3.33 8.18 15.71
C THR A 91 -3.62 9.63 15.34
N GLN A 92 -3.00 10.57 16.05
CA GLN A 92 -3.11 12.00 15.76
C GLN A 92 -2.59 12.33 14.35
N TYR A 93 -1.39 11.85 14.01
CA TYR A 93 -0.81 12.07 12.67
C TYR A 93 -1.73 11.56 11.55
N ILE A 94 -2.31 10.38 11.71
CA ILE A 94 -3.23 9.80 10.72
C ILE A 94 -4.50 10.64 10.60
N ALA A 95 -5.14 11.00 11.72
CA ALA A 95 -6.39 11.75 11.73
C ALA A 95 -6.24 13.16 11.14
N GLU A 96 -5.12 13.85 11.44
CA GLU A 96 -4.81 15.17 10.90
C GLU A 96 -4.55 15.15 9.38
N ASN A 97 -3.95 14.07 8.87
CA ASN A 97 -3.63 13.94 7.45
C ASN A 97 -4.74 13.27 6.61
N ALA A 98 -5.76 12.70 7.24
CA ALA A 98 -6.84 12.02 6.54
C ALA A 98 -7.58 12.90 5.51
N PRO A 99 -7.94 14.16 5.79
CA PRO A 99 -8.59 15.02 4.80
C PRO A 99 -7.73 15.22 3.55
N ARG A 100 -6.42 15.43 3.72
CA ARG A 100 -5.48 15.57 2.60
C ARG A 100 -5.41 14.30 1.75
N ALA A 101 -5.43 13.13 2.38
CA ALA A 101 -5.44 11.86 1.67
C ALA A 101 -6.72 11.66 0.85
N ILE A 102 -7.89 12.07 1.38
CA ILE A 102 -9.16 12.03 0.65
C ILE A 102 -9.13 12.97 -0.56
N HIS A 103 -8.67 14.21 -0.40
CA HIS A 103 -8.55 15.14 -1.52
C HIS A 103 -7.61 14.59 -2.61
N TRP A 104 -6.49 14.01 -2.21
CA TRP A 104 -5.60 13.38 -3.18
C TRP A 104 -6.29 12.24 -3.95
N LEU A 105 -7.10 11.40 -3.31
CA LEU A 105 -7.86 10.35 -4.01
C LEU A 105 -8.88 10.95 -5.00
N ILE A 106 -9.54 12.03 -4.62
CA ILE A 106 -10.46 12.78 -5.51
C ILE A 106 -9.69 13.32 -6.72
N ASP A 107 -8.53 13.91 -6.51
CA ASP A 107 -7.65 14.41 -7.58
C ASP A 107 -7.15 13.29 -8.50
N GLN A 108 -7.01 12.06 -7.98
CA GLN A 108 -6.74 10.89 -8.83
C GLN A 108 -7.96 10.46 -9.65
N GLY A 109 -9.15 10.96 -9.38
CA GLY A 109 -10.38 10.63 -10.10
C GLY A 109 -11.26 9.61 -9.36
N VAL A 110 -11.05 9.40 -8.07
CA VAL A 110 -11.95 8.58 -7.26
C VAL A 110 -13.27 9.33 -7.04
N HIS A 111 -14.38 8.71 -7.41
CA HIS A 111 -15.71 9.26 -7.21
C HIS A 111 -16.33 8.71 -5.92
N PHE A 112 -16.50 9.59 -4.94
CA PHE A 112 -17.26 9.30 -3.73
C PHE A 112 -18.72 9.67 -3.89
N THR A 113 -19.59 9.06 -3.09
CA THR A 113 -21.04 9.32 -3.10
C THR A 113 -21.31 10.78 -2.74
N SER A 114 -21.92 11.52 -3.67
CA SER A 114 -22.20 12.94 -3.52
C SER A 114 -23.44 13.17 -2.66
N ASP A 115 -23.42 14.27 -1.91
CA ASP A 115 -24.59 14.82 -1.22
C ASP A 115 -24.50 16.34 -1.23
N HIS A 116 -25.24 16.96 -2.12
CA HIS A 116 -25.24 18.41 -2.32
C HIS A 116 -26.07 19.17 -1.26
N SER A 117 -26.69 18.46 -0.31
CA SER A 117 -27.44 19.08 0.79
C SER A 117 -26.56 19.54 1.95
N ASN A 118 -25.28 19.19 1.95
CA ASN A 118 -24.33 19.55 3.00
C ASN A 118 -23.08 20.26 2.46
N GLU A 119 -22.34 20.89 3.36
CA GLU A 119 -21.19 21.74 3.04
C GLU A 119 -20.00 21.00 2.42
N THR A 120 -19.87 19.68 2.69
CA THR A 120 -18.78 18.87 2.17
C THR A 120 -18.99 18.45 0.72
N GLY A 121 -20.24 18.46 0.23
CA GLY A 121 -20.65 17.94 -1.07
C GLY A 121 -20.67 16.40 -1.14
N TYR A 122 -20.33 15.70 -0.05
CA TYR A 122 -20.27 14.24 0.03
C TYR A 122 -21.20 13.67 1.08
N HIS A 123 -21.78 12.51 0.80
CA HIS A 123 -22.52 11.76 1.79
C HIS A 123 -21.55 11.11 2.79
N LEU A 124 -21.70 11.50 4.06
CA LEU A 124 -20.89 10.97 5.16
C LEU A 124 -21.74 10.07 6.04
N THR A 125 -21.27 8.87 6.30
CA THR A 125 -21.92 7.93 7.23
C THR A 125 -21.25 7.96 8.61
N LYS A 126 -21.91 7.36 9.58
CA LYS A 126 -21.41 7.15 10.94
C LYS A 126 -21.45 5.67 11.22
N GLU A 127 -20.28 5.11 11.55
CA GLU A 127 -20.14 3.72 11.94
C GLU A 127 -19.85 3.59 13.44
N GLY A 128 -19.83 2.35 13.95
CA GLY A 128 -19.52 2.09 15.36
C GLY A 128 -18.19 2.67 15.80
N GLY A 129 -18.13 3.18 17.01
CA GLY A 129 -16.94 3.84 17.56
C GLY A 129 -16.75 5.31 17.17
N HIS A 130 -17.48 5.83 16.18
CA HIS A 130 -17.40 7.23 15.79
C HIS A 130 -18.46 8.10 16.49
N SER A 131 -18.07 9.25 17.03
CA SER A 131 -18.97 10.26 17.58
C SER A 131 -19.65 11.11 16.48
N MET A 132 -18.99 11.28 15.33
CA MET A 132 -19.43 12.13 14.22
C MET A 132 -19.60 11.33 12.92
N ARG A 133 -20.35 11.90 11.96
CA ARG A 133 -20.42 11.41 10.59
C ARG A 133 -19.15 11.83 9.85
N ARG A 134 -18.23 10.91 9.63
CA ARG A 134 -16.95 11.20 8.98
C ARG A 134 -16.50 10.13 8.00
N ILE A 135 -17.34 9.14 7.72
CA ILE A 135 -17.02 8.05 6.82
C ILE A 135 -17.44 8.45 5.41
N ILE A 136 -16.47 8.82 4.57
CA ILE A 136 -16.72 9.04 3.13
C ILE A 136 -16.67 7.69 2.41
N HIS A 137 -17.55 7.46 1.46
CA HIS A 137 -17.70 6.16 0.80
C HIS A 137 -18.08 6.28 -0.68
N SER A 138 -17.90 5.20 -1.43
CA SER A 138 -18.32 5.04 -2.82
C SER A 138 -19.26 3.83 -2.91
N GLY A 139 -20.57 4.06 -2.77
CA GLY A 139 -21.54 2.97 -2.64
C GLY A 139 -21.15 1.99 -1.53
N ASP A 140 -21.30 0.69 -1.79
CA ASP A 140 -21.00 -0.40 -0.85
C ASP A 140 -19.62 -1.05 -1.10
N ALA A 141 -18.78 -0.44 -1.94
CA ALA A 141 -17.53 -1.04 -2.39
C ALA A 141 -16.40 0.01 -2.53
N THR A 142 -16.22 0.84 -1.50
CA THR A 142 -15.25 1.94 -1.50
C THR A 142 -13.84 1.48 -1.84
N GLY A 143 -13.37 0.39 -1.24
CA GLY A 143 -12.03 -0.14 -1.51
C GLY A 143 -11.83 -0.53 -2.97
N LYS A 144 -12.83 -1.19 -3.57
CA LYS A 144 -12.80 -1.56 -4.99
C LYS A 144 -12.78 -0.33 -5.90
N ALA A 145 -13.62 0.67 -5.63
CA ALA A 145 -13.68 1.91 -6.41
C ALA A 145 -12.34 2.65 -6.39
N VAL A 146 -11.76 2.83 -5.21
CA VAL A 146 -10.44 3.46 -5.05
C VAL A 146 -9.36 2.66 -5.78
N GLN A 147 -9.34 1.34 -5.59
CA GLN A 147 -8.30 0.50 -6.18
C GLN A 147 -8.36 0.48 -7.70
N GLN A 148 -9.54 0.42 -8.30
CA GLN A 148 -9.70 0.46 -9.77
C GLN A 148 -9.09 1.71 -10.38
N VAL A 149 -9.40 2.89 -9.82
CA VAL A 149 -8.84 4.15 -10.29
C VAL A 149 -7.32 4.17 -10.20
N LEU A 150 -6.76 3.73 -9.07
CA LEU A 150 -5.31 3.70 -8.89
C LEU A 150 -4.64 2.68 -9.82
N ILE A 151 -5.25 1.52 -10.07
CA ILE A 151 -4.75 0.52 -11.03
C ILE A 151 -4.67 1.10 -12.44
N GLU A 152 -5.70 1.81 -12.90
CA GLU A 152 -5.72 2.45 -14.22
C GLU A 152 -4.57 3.46 -14.35
N LYS A 153 -4.38 4.31 -13.33
CA LYS A 153 -3.27 5.27 -13.27
C LYS A 153 -1.90 4.59 -13.30
N ILE A 154 -1.73 3.53 -12.49
CA ILE A 154 -0.50 2.73 -12.42
C ILE A 154 -0.18 2.10 -13.78
N ARG A 155 -1.17 1.47 -14.41
CA ARG A 155 -0.97 0.79 -15.70
C ARG A 155 -0.68 1.73 -16.85
N SER A 156 -1.19 2.95 -16.81
CA SER A 156 -0.96 3.96 -17.82
C SER A 156 0.34 4.76 -17.62
N HIS A 157 0.99 4.64 -16.47
CA HIS A 157 2.17 5.46 -16.17
C HIS A 157 3.46 4.87 -16.75
N PRO A 158 4.20 5.61 -17.61
CA PRO A 158 5.36 5.08 -18.34
C PRO A 158 6.53 4.64 -17.42
N ASN A 159 6.65 5.22 -16.23
CA ASN A 159 7.71 4.91 -15.29
C ASN A 159 7.36 3.82 -14.28
N ILE A 160 6.17 3.20 -14.39
CA ILE A 160 5.73 2.14 -13.47
C ILE A 160 5.60 0.82 -14.22
N CYS A 161 6.33 -0.19 -13.76
CA CYS A 161 6.22 -1.56 -14.20
C CYS A 161 5.51 -2.39 -13.13
N VAL A 162 4.46 -3.10 -13.49
CA VAL A 162 3.75 -4.03 -12.57
C VAL A 162 4.02 -5.46 -13.01
N LEU A 163 4.48 -6.26 -12.06
CA LEU A 163 4.75 -7.69 -12.27
C LEU A 163 3.77 -8.50 -11.42
N GLU A 164 2.73 -8.98 -12.08
CA GLU A 164 1.73 -9.88 -11.50
C GLU A 164 2.27 -11.31 -11.44
N HIS A 165 1.76 -12.12 -10.51
CA HIS A 165 2.17 -13.50 -10.30
C HIS A 165 3.66 -13.68 -9.97
N HIS A 166 4.25 -12.66 -9.36
CA HIS A 166 5.63 -12.64 -8.92
C HIS A 166 5.69 -12.56 -7.39
N ILE A 167 6.51 -13.44 -6.78
CA ILE A 167 6.65 -13.52 -5.32
C ILE A 167 8.05 -13.05 -4.93
N ALA A 168 8.14 -12.01 -4.10
CA ALA A 168 9.40 -11.70 -3.43
C ALA A 168 9.70 -12.80 -2.40
N ILE A 169 10.78 -13.53 -2.61
CA ILE A 169 11.18 -14.68 -1.78
C ILE A 169 11.99 -14.19 -0.60
N ASP A 170 12.96 -13.30 -0.87
CA ASP A 170 13.89 -12.81 0.13
C ASP A 170 14.50 -11.47 -0.29
N LEU A 171 14.93 -10.68 0.69
CA LEU A 171 15.63 -9.42 0.45
C LEU A 171 17.13 -9.66 0.24
N ILE A 172 17.71 -8.90 -0.67
CA ILE A 172 19.15 -8.87 -0.91
C ILE A 172 19.74 -7.82 0.02
N THR A 173 20.33 -8.27 1.11
CA THR A 173 20.90 -7.39 2.14
C THR A 173 22.41 -7.58 2.27
N SER A 174 23.11 -6.53 2.73
CA SER A 174 24.57 -6.52 2.83
C SER A 174 25.10 -7.63 3.73
N ASP A 175 24.42 -7.97 4.82
CA ASP A 175 24.79 -9.03 5.76
C ASP A 175 24.69 -10.44 5.15
N LYS A 176 23.83 -10.63 4.14
CA LYS A 176 23.72 -11.91 3.41
C LYS A 176 24.75 -12.05 2.29
N LEU A 177 25.24 -10.95 1.74
CA LEU A 177 26.21 -10.95 0.65
C LEU A 177 27.65 -11.08 1.13
N ILE A 178 27.98 -10.53 2.31
CA ILE A 178 29.32 -10.45 2.84
C ILE A 178 29.33 -11.06 4.24
N SER A 179 29.70 -12.32 4.35
CA SER A 179 29.65 -13.11 5.59
C SER A 179 30.57 -12.65 6.73
N HIS A 180 31.44 -11.65 6.49
CA HIS A 180 32.44 -11.17 7.46
C HIS A 180 32.60 -9.64 7.55
N ALA A 181 31.74 -8.86 6.86
CA ALA A 181 31.80 -7.41 7.02
C ALA A 181 31.00 -6.99 8.25
N ALA A 182 31.68 -6.58 9.30
CA ALA A 182 31.13 -5.85 10.43
C ALA A 182 30.71 -4.43 9.98
N SER A 183 29.79 -4.34 8.99
CA SER A 183 29.16 -3.08 8.65
C SER A 183 28.12 -2.76 9.71
N SER A 184 28.29 -1.65 10.40
CA SER A 184 27.32 -1.15 11.39
C SER A 184 25.96 -0.79 10.78
N HIS A 185 25.87 -0.68 9.45
CA HIS A 185 24.66 -0.33 8.71
C HIS A 185 24.28 -1.43 7.72
N LYS A 186 23.13 -2.05 7.94
CA LYS A 186 22.54 -2.99 6.99
C LYS A 186 21.94 -2.22 5.82
N GLN A 187 22.28 -2.61 4.59
CA GLN A 187 21.74 -2.05 3.35
C GLN A 187 20.90 -3.11 2.64
N CYS A 188 19.81 -2.69 2.02
CA CYS A 188 19.00 -3.51 1.13
C CYS A 188 19.22 -3.08 -0.31
N PHE A 189 19.57 -4.02 -1.18
CA PHE A 189 19.89 -3.76 -2.60
C PHE A 189 18.76 -4.21 -3.54
N GLY A 190 17.69 -4.81 -3.01
CA GLY A 190 16.59 -5.35 -3.79
C GLY A 190 16.03 -6.64 -3.22
N ALA A 191 15.50 -7.49 -4.09
CA ALA A 191 14.91 -8.77 -3.70
C ALA A 191 15.14 -9.86 -4.75
N TYR A 192 15.12 -11.13 -4.29
CA TYR A 192 14.93 -12.29 -5.13
C TYR A 192 13.44 -12.49 -5.36
N VAL A 193 13.03 -12.59 -6.62
CA VAL A 193 11.63 -12.64 -7.02
C VAL A 193 11.37 -13.85 -7.90
N LEU A 194 10.45 -14.71 -7.49
CA LEU A 194 9.97 -15.86 -8.24
C LEU A 194 8.89 -15.41 -9.24
N ASP A 195 9.11 -15.63 -10.52
CA ASP A 195 8.08 -15.63 -11.56
C ASP A 195 7.36 -16.99 -11.51
N LYS A 196 6.12 -17.01 -11.03
CA LYS A 196 5.33 -18.24 -10.87
C LYS A 196 4.95 -18.90 -12.20
N GLN A 197 4.89 -18.13 -13.27
CA GLN A 197 4.50 -18.66 -14.59
C GLN A 197 5.67 -19.37 -15.26
N LYS A 198 6.90 -18.87 -15.06
CA LYS A 198 8.11 -19.43 -15.64
C LYS A 198 8.85 -20.37 -14.70
N ASP A 199 8.43 -20.44 -13.44
CA ASP A 199 9.12 -21.15 -12.34
C ASP A 199 10.61 -20.78 -12.25
N LYS A 200 10.89 -19.47 -12.32
CA LYS A 200 12.25 -18.94 -12.30
C LYS A 200 12.40 -17.81 -11.30
N VAL A 201 13.53 -17.80 -10.62
CA VAL A 201 13.91 -16.72 -9.71
C VAL A 201 14.78 -15.72 -10.43
N TYR A 202 14.41 -14.45 -10.30
CA TYR A 202 15.14 -13.31 -10.84
C TYR A 202 15.68 -12.43 -9.71
N THR A 203 16.79 -11.76 -9.98
CA THR A 203 17.36 -10.74 -9.12
C THR A 203 16.83 -9.37 -9.55
N PHE A 204 16.14 -8.68 -8.66
CA PHE A 204 15.70 -7.31 -8.84
C PHE A 204 16.53 -6.41 -7.94
N THR A 205 17.26 -5.49 -8.53
CA THR A 205 18.03 -4.50 -7.79
C THR A 205 17.35 -3.15 -7.81
N ALA A 206 17.41 -2.43 -6.69
CA ALA A 206 16.82 -1.12 -6.55
C ALA A 206 17.60 -0.28 -5.54
N GLN A 207 17.56 1.05 -5.72
CA GLN A 207 18.11 1.98 -4.73
C GLN A 207 17.29 1.94 -3.43
N ASN A 208 15.97 1.76 -3.56
CA ASN A 208 15.05 1.64 -2.44
C ASN A 208 14.17 0.41 -2.61
N THR A 209 13.98 -0.35 -1.53
CA THR A 209 13.05 -1.47 -1.49
C THR A 209 12.00 -1.21 -0.42
N VAL A 210 10.73 -1.25 -0.81
CA VAL A 210 9.60 -0.94 0.06
C VAL A 210 8.73 -2.17 0.27
N LEU A 211 8.49 -2.52 1.52
CA LEU A 211 7.56 -3.56 1.92
C LEU A 211 6.17 -2.96 2.12
N ALA A 212 5.28 -3.17 1.14
CA ALA A 212 3.87 -2.77 1.18
C ALA A 212 2.96 -4.02 1.17
N THR A 213 3.38 -5.05 1.90
CA THR A 213 2.87 -6.43 1.83
C THR A 213 1.53 -6.65 2.54
N GLY A 214 1.01 -5.63 3.22
CA GLY A 214 -0.22 -5.72 4.01
C GLY A 214 -0.03 -6.55 5.28
N GLY A 215 -1.15 -7.05 5.82
CA GLY A 215 -1.15 -7.85 7.04
C GLY A 215 -0.81 -9.32 6.82
N ALA A 216 -0.54 -10.02 7.93
CA ALA A 216 -0.23 -11.45 7.97
C ALA A 216 -1.47 -12.32 8.26
N SER A 217 -2.68 -11.82 8.04
CA SER A 217 -3.93 -12.49 8.41
C SER A 217 -4.05 -13.91 7.85
N LYS A 218 -3.53 -14.16 6.65
CA LYS A 218 -3.59 -15.50 6.01
C LYS A 218 -2.76 -16.60 6.69
N VAL A 219 -1.98 -16.29 7.72
CA VAL A 219 -1.30 -17.30 8.55
C VAL A 219 -2.24 -17.91 9.59
N TYR A 220 -3.39 -17.30 9.83
CA TYR A 220 -4.42 -17.81 10.72
C TYR A 220 -5.46 -18.62 9.96
N LEU A 221 -6.05 -19.61 10.65
CA LEU A 221 -7.07 -20.50 10.06
C LEU A 221 -8.34 -19.70 9.69
N TYR A 222 -8.70 -18.74 10.53
CA TYR A 222 -9.80 -17.81 10.34
C TYR A 222 -9.31 -16.39 10.48
N THR A 223 -9.74 -15.52 9.57
CA THR A 223 -9.43 -14.08 9.56
C THR A 223 -10.55 -13.30 8.88
N THR A 224 -10.77 -12.09 9.31
CA THR A 224 -11.69 -11.12 8.68
C THR A 224 -10.96 -10.27 7.67
#